data_d5b043d5aec0a3fcd4b7a72fddff39de
#
_entry.id   d5b043d5aec0a3fcd4b7a72fddff39de
#
_cell.length_a   1.000
_cell.length_b   1.000
_cell.length_c   1.000
_cell.angle_alpha   90.00
_cell.angle_beta   90.00
_cell.angle_gamma   90.00
#
_symmetry.space_group_name_H-M   'P 1'
#
loop_
_entity.id
_entity.type
_entity.pdbx_description
1 polymer ?
#
loop_
_entity_poly.entity_id
_entity_poly.type
_entity_poly.pdbx_seq_one_letter_code
_entity_poly.pdbx_strand_id
1 'polypeptide(L)'
;ELISAEENLNASHPFCKTNEVIEWGDGNHSDRLVYLNDRTYIRKFQTWEEGKGYTLLIGEENGPQSFVEWVIEDRGNKSKLTITVYPFILAKLPRILALLPHKLWVQPRLNSYLKSVLGGFHHYATTGNIVPRNHYGKHPWFSD
;
A
#
# COMPACT_ATOMS: atom_id res chain seq x y z
N GLU A 1 -15.33 1.24 4.85
CA GLU A 1 -14.94 1.28 6.27
C GLU A 1 -13.50 0.78 6.50
N LEU A 2 -13.14 -0.47 6.10
CA LEU A 2 -11.84 -1.04 6.43
C LEU A 2 -10.66 -0.23 5.86
N ILE A 3 -10.68 0.14 4.59
CA ILE A 3 -9.57 0.86 3.96
C ILE A 3 -9.52 2.35 4.33
N SER A 4 -10.62 2.88 4.86
CA SER A 4 -10.77 4.29 5.27
C SER A 4 -10.57 4.53 6.77
N ALA A 5 -10.32 3.48 7.54
CA ALA A 5 -10.04 3.62 8.96
C ALA A 5 -8.62 4.16 9.21
N GLU A 6 -8.48 5.01 10.23
CA GLU A 6 -7.18 5.44 10.73
C GLU A 6 -6.32 4.23 11.10
N GLU A 7 -5.01 4.32 10.83
CA GLU A 7 -4.03 3.31 11.23
C GLU A 7 -4.37 1.87 10.79
N ASN A 8 -5.17 1.75 9.73
CA ASN A 8 -5.72 0.48 9.26
C ASN A 8 -4.66 -0.57 8.86
N LEU A 9 -3.44 -0.13 8.56
CA LEU A 9 -2.36 -1.02 8.20
C LEU A 9 -1.81 -1.81 9.39
N ASN A 10 -1.99 -1.33 10.62
CA ASN A 10 -1.55 -2.05 11.82
C ASN A 10 -2.22 -3.44 11.95
N ALA A 11 -3.47 -3.55 11.51
CA ALA A 11 -4.23 -4.80 11.59
C ALA A 11 -4.18 -5.64 10.32
N SER A 12 -4.04 -5.01 9.15
CA SER A 12 -4.28 -5.65 7.86
C SER A 12 -3.03 -5.87 7.00
N HIS A 13 -1.92 -5.19 7.31
CA HIS A 13 -0.75 -5.19 6.42
C HIS A 13 0.37 -6.08 6.94
N PRO A 14 0.74 -7.18 6.23
CA PRO A 14 1.67 -8.21 6.75
C PRO A 14 3.12 -7.72 6.91
N PHE A 15 3.49 -6.59 6.33
CA PHE A 15 4.83 -6.00 6.43
C PHE A 15 4.85 -4.70 7.26
N CYS A 16 3.73 -4.34 7.89
CA CYS A 16 3.64 -3.16 8.74
C CYS A 16 4.24 -3.46 10.12
N LYS A 17 5.17 -2.61 10.55
CA LYS A 17 5.66 -2.56 11.92
C LYS A 17 4.81 -1.61 12.76
N THR A 18 4.59 -0.38 12.25
CA THR A 18 3.66 0.60 12.79
C THR A 18 3.07 1.46 11.67
N ASN A 19 1.82 1.85 11.84
CA ASN A 19 1.15 2.85 11.02
C ASN A 19 0.55 3.89 11.97
N GLU A 20 0.95 5.15 11.82
CA GLU A 20 0.60 6.25 12.72
C GLU A 20 0.03 7.42 11.93
N VAL A 21 -1.07 7.97 12.38
CA VAL A 21 -1.68 9.18 11.80
C VAL A 21 -0.76 10.38 11.97
N ILE A 22 -0.56 11.16 10.90
CA ILE A 22 0.06 12.49 10.94
C ILE A 22 -1.05 13.55 10.94
N GLU A 23 -2.00 13.44 10.01
CA GLU A 23 -3.14 14.33 9.88
C GLU A 23 -4.35 13.53 9.39
N TRP A 24 -5.53 13.73 10.01
CA TRP A 24 -6.73 12.99 9.63
C TRP A 24 -7.96 13.83 9.90
N GLY A 25 -8.61 14.30 8.84
CA GLY A 25 -9.80 15.15 8.89
C GLY A 25 -9.71 16.37 7.99
N ASP A 26 -10.80 17.13 7.92
CA ASP A 26 -10.94 18.38 7.17
C ASP A 26 -10.47 18.31 5.70
N GLY A 27 -10.61 17.12 5.08
CA GLY A 27 -10.20 16.87 3.70
C GLY A 27 -8.71 16.53 3.53
N ASN A 28 -7.91 16.60 4.59
CA ASN A 28 -6.50 16.22 4.58
C ASN A 28 -6.30 14.89 5.32
N HIS A 29 -5.60 13.97 4.68
CA HIS A 29 -5.25 12.69 5.28
C HIS A 29 -3.79 12.38 4.97
N SER A 30 -3.05 12.07 6.02
CA SER A 30 -1.67 11.58 5.89
C SER A 30 -1.29 10.72 7.07
N ASP A 31 -0.47 9.71 6.82
CA ASP A 31 0.07 8.84 7.86
C ASP A 31 1.51 8.41 7.56
N ARG A 32 2.13 7.88 8.59
CA ARG A 32 3.46 7.29 8.57
C ARG A 32 3.35 5.77 8.62
N LEU A 33 3.95 5.10 7.65
CA LEU A 33 4.08 3.64 7.61
C LEU A 33 5.54 3.25 7.83
N VAL A 34 5.80 2.51 8.90
CA VAL A 34 7.08 1.88 9.17
C VAL A 34 6.98 0.40 8.81
N TYR A 35 7.83 -0.07 7.94
CA TYR A 35 7.92 -1.47 7.54
C TYR A 35 8.75 -2.30 8.54
N LEU A 36 8.71 -3.63 8.44
CA LEU A 36 9.42 -4.54 9.36
C LEU A 36 10.93 -4.34 9.35
N ASN A 37 11.51 -3.91 8.24
CA ASN A 37 12.93 -3.57 8.10
C ASN A 37 13.26 -2.10 8.45
N ASP A 38 12.41 -1.43 9.21
CA ASP A 38 12.53 -0.04 9.64
C ASP A 38 12.49 1.03 8.52
N ARG A 39 12.24 0.63 7.29
CA ARG A 39 11.98 1.59 6.21
C ARG A 39 10.71 2.36 6.49
N THR A 40 10.79 3.68 6.43
CA THR A 40 9.69 4.58 6.75
C THR A 40 9.20 5.30 5.51
N TYR A 41 7.91 5.20 5.25
CA TYR A 41 7.23 5.92 4.17
C TYR A 41 6.12 6.81 4.73
N ILE A 42 5.92 7.95 4.09
CA ILE A 42 4.77 8.83 4.33
C ILE A 42 3.75 8.56 3.24
N ARG A 43 2.50 8.34 3.63
CA ARG A 43 1.35 8.29 2.73
C ARG A 43 0.64 9.64 2.80
N LYS A 44 0.48 10.32 1.66
CA LYS A 44 -0.24 11.59 1.52
C LYS A 44 -1.41 11.37 0.58
N PHE A 45 -2.62 11.35 1.12
CA PHE A 45 -3.82 11.12 0.33
C PHE A 45 -4.12 12.34 -0.53
N GLN A 46 -4.45 12.12 -1.80
CA GLN A 46 -4.67 13.16 -2.80
C GLN A 46 -6.15 13.34 -3.12
N THR A 47 -6.87 12.23 -3.26
CA THR A 47 -8.30 12.19 -3.46
C THR A 47 -8.91 11.18 -2.51
N TRP A 48 -10.16 11.44 -2.10
CA TRP A 48 -10.90 10.57 -1.21
C TRP A 48 -12.37 10.58 -1.59
N GLU A 49 -12.92 9.42 -1.96
CA GLU A 49 -14.33 9.22 -2.20
C GLU A 49 -14.85 8.12 -1.28
N GLU A 50 -15.72 8.49 -0.33
CA GLU A 50 -16.29 7.54 0.62
C GLU A 50 -16.99 6.38 -0.09
N GLY A 51 -16.68 5.15 0.33
CA GLY A 51 -17.22 3.92 -0.27
C GLY A 51 -16.66 3.54 -1.64
N LYS A 52 -15.83 4.36 -2.28
CA LYS A 52 -15.25 4.09 -3.60
C LYS A 52 -13.74 3.92 -3.60
N GLY A 53 -13.04 4.70 -2.77
CA GLY A 53 -11.59 4.60 -2.66
C GLY A 53 -10.87 5.93 -2.60
N TYR A 54 -9.57 5.90 -2.84
CA TYR A 54 -8.71 7.07 -2.75
C TYR A 54 -7.44 6.91 -3.61
N THR A 55 -6.79 8.03 -3.87
CA THR A 55 -5.43 8.06 -4.42
C THR A 55 -4.47 8.64 -3.40
N LEU A 56 -3.21 8.24 -3.45
CA LEU A 56 -2.19 8.74 -2.54
C LEU A 56 -0.80 8.76 -3.19
N LEU A 57 0.07 9.58 -2.64
CA LEU A 57 1.51 9.54 -2.85
C LEU A 57 2.15 8.80 -1.68
N ILE A 58 3.08 7.89 -1.96
CA ILE A 58 3.82 7.12 -0.95
C ILE A 58 5.31 7.08 -1.26
N GLY A 59 6.13 7.35 -0.27
CA GLY A 59 7.59 7.32 -0.36
C GLY A 59 8.27 7.86 0.89
N GLU A 60 9.59 7.95 0.85
CA GLU A 60 10.36 8.59 1.91
C GLU A 60 10.01 10.08 2.00
N GLU A 61 10.07 10.66 3.19
CA GLU A 61 9.57 12.01 3.50
C GLU A 61 10.12 13.09 2.53
N ASN A 62 11.41 13.04 2.24
CA ASN A 62 12.09 13.97 1.33
C ASN A 62 12.61 13.28 0.05
N GLY A 63 12.05 12.13 -0.28
CA GLY A 63 12.45 11.31 -1.40
C GLY A 63 11.43 11.28 -2.54
N PRO A 64 11.74 10.55 -3.60
CA PRO A 64 10.79 10.32 -4.66
C PRO A 64 9.60 9.48 -4.18
N GLN A 65 8.42 9.77 -4.72
CA GLN A 65 7.17 9.15 -4.31
C GLN A 65 6.51 8.38 -5.44
N SER A 66 5.91 7.25 -5.11
CA SER A 66 5.04 6.48 -5.99
C SER A 66 3.61 6.98 -5.87
N PHE A 67 2.88 7.00 -6.98
CA PHE A 67 1.44 7.24 -6.98
C PHE A 67 0.72 5.89 -6.83
N VAL A 68 -0.30 5.86 -5.98
CA VAL A 68 -1.08 4.65 -5.70
C VAL A 68 -2.57 4.99 -5.74
N GLU A 69 -3.32 4.11 -6.36
CA GLU A 69 -4.77 4.19 -6.46
C GLU A 69 -5.41 2.96 -5.79
N TRP A 70 -6.39 3.20 -4.94
CA TRP A 70 -7.21 2.19 -4.29
C TRP A 70 -8.66 2.36 -4.73
N VAL A 71 -9.23 1.33 -5.32
CA VAL A 71 -10.61 1.34 -5.83
C VAL A 71 -11.41 0.21 -5.23
N ILE A 72 -12.59 0.52 -4.71
CA ILE A 72 -13.58 -0.45 -4.27
C ILE A 72 -14.72 -0.48 -5.29
N GLU A 73 -15.03 -1.68 -5.75
CA GLU A 73 -16.21 -1.96 -6.57
C GLU A 73 -17.22 -2.75 -5.73
N ASP A 74 -18.45 -2.25 -5.65
CA ASP A 74 -19.57 -3.01 -5.09
C ASP A 74 -19.94 -4.16 -6.04
N ARG A 75 -20.07 -5.35 -5.51
CA ARG A 75 -20.46 -6.58 -6.20
C ARG A 75 -21.64 -7.25 -5.49
N GLY A 76 -22.57 -6.47 -4.94
CA GLY A 76 -23.74 -6.93 -4.20
C GLY A 76 -23.38 -7.40 -2.79
N ASN A 77 -23.32 -8.70 -2.56
CA ASN A 77 -22.95 -9.26 -1.26
C ASN A 77 -21.41 -9.33 -1.01
N LYS A 78 -20.62 -8.79 -1.90
CA LYS A 78 -19.15 -8.76 -1.83
C LYS A 78 -18.64 -7.41 -2.34
N SER A 79 -17.40 -7.08 -1.98
CA SER A 79 -16.68 -5.95 -2.55
C SER A 79 -15.39 -6.44 -3.21
N LYS A 80 -14.99 -5.77 -4.28
CA LYS A 80 -13.69 -6.00 -4.93
C LYS A 80 -12.77 -4.83 -4.66
N LEU A 81 -11.65 -5.07 -4.01
CA LEU A 81 -10.59 -4.11 -3.81
C LEU A 81 -9.52 -4.27 -4.90
N THR A 82 -9.19 -3.17 -5.57
CA THR A 82 -8.09 -3.09 -6.55
C THR A 82 -7.08 -2.06 -6.07
N ILE A 83 -5.79 -2.43 -6.08
CA ILE A 83 -4.67 -1.52 -5.79
C ILE A 83 -3.80 -1.43 -7.03
N THR A 84 -3.61 -0.21 -7.54
CA THR A 84 -2.73 0.08 -8.66
C THR A 84 -1.58 0.95 -8.17
N VAL A 85 -0.34 0.54 -8.46
CA VAL A 85 0.86 1.28 -8.06
C VAL A 85 1.62 1.72 -9.31
N TYR A 86 1.93 3.00 -9.36
CA TYR A 86 2.82 3.62 -10.35
C TYR A 86 4.14 3.96 -9.65
N PRO A 87 5.12 3.03 -9.67
CA PRO A 87 6.33 3.17 -8.87
C PRO A 87 7.25 4.25 -9.44
N PHE A 88 7.87 5.05 -8.56
CA PHE A 88 8.92 6.01 -8.94
C PHE A 88 10.22 5.31 -9.36
N ILE A 89 10.39 4.04 -9.03
CA ILE A 89 11.59 3.26 -9.33
C ILE A 89 11.83 3.27 -10.85
N LEU A 90 13.04 3.66 -11.27
CA LEU A 90 13.44 3.83 -12.66
C LEU A 90 12.81 5.05 -13.38
N ALA A 91 12.09 5.93 -12.69
CA ALA A 91 11.51 7.14 -13.31
C ALA A 91 12.57 8.09 -13.92
N LYS A 92 13.81 8.02 -13.46
CA LYS A 92 14.93 8.81 -13.98
C LYS A 92 15.60 8.21 -15.22
N LEU A 93 15.26 6.97 -15.59
CA LEU A 93 15.80 6.32 -16.78
C LEU A 93 14.95 6.62 -18.01
N PRO A 94 15.54 6.74 -19.22
CA PRO A 94 14.80 6.75 -20.46
C PRO A 94 13.87 5.54 -20.53
N ARG A 95 12.64 5.72 -21.02
CA ARG A 95 11.60 4.67 -21.03
C ARG A 95 12.09 3.35 -21.64
N ILE A 96 12.85 3.42 -22.72
CA ILE A 96 13.39 2.22 -23.40
C ILE A 96 14.36 1.45 -22.50
N LEU A 97 15.24 2.14 -21.77
CA LEU A 97 16.21 1.53 -20.86
C LEU A 97 15.56 1.04 -19.56
N ALA A 98 14.43 1.63 -19.15
CA ALA A 98 13.68 1.24 -17.96
C ALA A 98 12.80 0.01 -18.18
N LEU A 99 12.37 -0.29 -19.42
CA LEU A 99 11.41 -1.35 -19.72
C LEU A 99 11.86 -2.72 -19.23
N LEU A 100 13.06 -3.14 -19.54
CA LEU A 100 13.56 -4.47 -19.20
C LEU A 100 13.78 -4.66 -17.69
N PRO A 101 14.50 -3.77 -16.99
CA PRO A 101 14.62 -3.82 -15.53
C PRO A 101 13.26 -3.71 -14.82
N HIS A 102 12.36 -2.87 -15.31
CA HIS A 102 11.02 -2.75 -14.75
C HIS A 102 10.26 -4.07 -14.83
N LYS A 103 10.19 -4.69 -16.00
CA LYS A 103 9.45 -5.93 -16.24
C LYS A 103 10.05 -7.13 -15.51
N LEU A 104 11.38 -7.25 -15.48
CA LEU A 104 12.07 -8.44 -14.95
C LEU A 104 12.38 -8.35 -13.45
N TRP A 105 12.49 -7.16 -12.90
CA TRP A 105 12.94 -6.97 -11.52
C TRP A 105 11.92 -6.23 -10.63
N VAL A 106 11.39 -5.08 -11.08
CA VAL A 106 10.44 -4.27 -10.27
C VAL A 106 9.07 -4.93 -10.23
N GLN A 107 8.50 -5.26 -11.39
CA GLN A 107 7.13 -5.77 -11.50
C GLN A 107 6.89 -7.08 -10.75
N PRO A 108 7.75 -8.11 -10.81
CA PRO A 108 7.53 -9.34 -10.05
C PRO A 108 7.55 -9.11 -8.51
N ARG A 109 8.45 -8.26 -8.02
CA ARG A 109 8.52 -7.92 -6.59
C ARG A 109 7.33 -7.12 -6.13
N LEU A 110 6.93 -6.13 -6.93
CA LEU A 110 5.74 -5.33 -6.64
C LEU A 110 4.47 -6.19 -6.65
N ASN A 111 4.32 -7.10 -7.61
CA ASN A 111 3.21 -8.03 -7.66
C ASN A 111 3.18 -8.97 -6.44
N SER A 112 4.32 -9.49 -6.02
CA SER A 112 4.43 -10.30 -4.80
C SER A 112 4.01 -9.51 -3.56
N TYR A 113 4.49 -8.28 -3.44
CA TYR A 113 4.10 -7.36 -2.36
C TYR A 113 2.60 -7.12 -2.34
N LEU A 114 2.01 -6.71 -3.47
CA LEU A 114 0.58 -6.40 -3.56
C LEU A 114 -0.31 -7.62 -3.29
N LYS A 115 0.09 -8.82 -3.72
CA LYS A 115 -0.62 -10.05 -3.37
C LYS A 115 -0.67 -10.28 -1.87
N SER A 116 0.45 -10.07 -1.17
CA SER A 116 0.51 -10.21 0.28
C SER A 116 -0.33 -9.14 0.99
N VAL A 117 -0.28 -7.90 0.53
CA VAL A 117 -1.10 -6.80 1.08
C VAL A 117 -2.59 -7.08 0.90
N LEU A 118 -3.03 -7.41 -0.31
CA LEU A 118 -4.43 -7.76 -0.60
C LEU A 118 -4.88 -8.99 0.19
N GLY A 119 -4.00 -10.00 0.32
CA GLY A 119 -4.25 -11.16 1.17
C GLY A 119 -4.46 -10.77 2.63
N GLY A 120 -3.68 -9.85 3.15
CA GLY A 120 -3.83 -9.32 4.51
C GLY A 120 -5.16 -8.61 4.72
N PHE A 121 -5.53 -7.72 3.82
CA PHE A 121 -6.85 -7.07 3.87
C PHE A 121 -8.00 -8.06 3.79
N HIS A 122 -7.91 -9.05 2.91
CA HIS A 122 -8.91 -10.12 2.80
C HIS A 122 -9.00 -10.94 4.10
N HIS A 123 -7.86 -11.34 4.67
CA HIS A 123 -7.81 -12.09 5.92
C HIS A 123 -8.50 -11.31 7.05
N TYR A 124 -8.10 -10.05 7.26
CA TYR A 124 -8.67 -9.22 8.31
C TYR A 124 -10.16 -8.96 8.08
N ALA A 125 -10.59 -8.65 6.85
CA ALA A 125 -11.98 -8.42 6.51
C ALA A 125 -12.89 -9.64 6.73
N THR A 126 -12.37 -10.87 6.55
CA THR A 126 -13.15 -12.10 6.64
C THR A 126 -13.11 -12.76 8.01
N THR A 127 -12.04 -12.54 8.78
CA THR A 127 -11.84 -13.22 10.07
C THR A 127 -11.90 -12.28 11.27
N GLY A 128 -11.71 -10.98 11.09
CA GLY A 128 -11.52 -10.00 12.16
C GLY A 128 -10.19 -10.12 12.91
N ASN A 129 -9.33 -11.07 12.51
CA ASN A 129 -8.05 -11.31 13.18
C ASN A 129 -6.93 -10.48 12.56
N ILE A 130 -6.07 -9.91 13.41
CA ILE A 130 -4.87 -9.19 12.99
C ILE A 130 -3.98 -10.11 12.16
N VAL A 131 -3.48 -9.60 11.03
CA VAL A 131 -2.59 -10.35 10.14
C VAL A 131 -1.20 -10.46 10.78
N PRO A 132 -0.68 -11.69 10.99
CA PRO A 132 0.67 -11.87 11.52
C PRO A 132 1.74 -11.26 10.61
N ARG A 133 2.85 -10.83 11.20
CA ARG A 133 4.01 -10.34 10.46
C ARG A 133 4.53 -11.41 9.51
N ASN A 134 4.87 -11.02 8.28
CA ASN A 134 5.33 -11.94 7.22
C ASN A 134 4.38 -13.13 6.95
N HIS A 135 3.08 -12.98 7.18
CA HIS A 135 2.07 -14.06 7.06
C HIS A 135 2.14 -14.81 5.72
N TYR A 136 2.45 -14.12 4.64
CA TYR A 136 2.59 -14.69 3.29
C TYR A 136 4.05 -14.87 2.87
N GLY A 137 4.99 -14.90 3.83
CA GLY A 137 6.42 -14.98 3.59
C GLY A 137 7.10 -13.61 3.64
N LYS A 138 8.44 -13.63 3.75
CA LYS A 138 9.26 -12.42 3.77
C LYS A 138 9.32 -11.76 2.39
N HIS A 139 9.43 -10.43 2.38
CA HIS A 139 9.58 -9.65 1.16
C HIS A 139 10.91 -8.88 1.16
N PRO A 140 11.71 -8.95 0.06
CA PRO A 140 13.08 -8.41 0.05
C PRO A 140 13.18 -6.90 0.25
N TRP A 141 12.09 -6.16 0.07
CA TRP A 141 12.08 -4.71 0.24
C TRP A 141 11.52 -4.23 1.57
N PHE A 142 10.74 -5.07 2.28
CA PHE A 142 9.90 -4.62 3.40
C PHE A 142 9.95 -5.53 4.63
N SER A 143 10.67 -6.64 4.56
CA SER A 143 10.88 -7.54 5.71
C SER A 143 12.31 -7.43 6.24
N ASP A 144 12.48 -7.76 7.51
CA ASP A 144 13.71 -7.95 8.24
C ASP A 144 14.39 -9.31 7.94
#